data_204fab25ec0dd66df48b491272cf47aa
#
_entry.id   204fab25ec0dd66df48b491272cf47aa
#
_cell.length_a   1.000
_cell.length_b   1.000
_cell.length_c   1.000
_cell.angle_alpha   90.00
_cell.angle_beta   90.00
_cell.angle_gamma   90.00
#
_symmetry.space_group_name_H-M   'P 1'
#
loop_
_entity.id
_entity.type
_entity.pdbx_description
1 polymer ?
#
loop_
_entity_poly.entity_id
_entity_poly.type
_entity_poly.pdbx_seq_one_letter_code
_entity_poly.pdbx_strand_id
1 'polypeptide(L)'
;LQRSSSLFLVKTIFSALIGVLFIFINYTYPFEPIQQTLISTLTIGVPSFILALETNRDRLKGKFILNVIRMCIPAALTMTANIVALCALSEPFGLTHPEMSTLAVVLTAFTGFTMLFKVCTPFNGLRGFLFWGLLTAFVLAFLFFGWFFSLTTLTLPMLMILAPMLVFATVFMLAVLHLVDHVIANRQSPVYPKKLWRRKHSGQK
;
A
#
# COMPACT_ATOMS: atom_id res chain seq x y z
N LEU A 1 -6.26 2.15 -16.49
CA LEU A 1 -5.52 3.37 -16.10
C LEU A 1 -5.66 3.68 -14.60
N GLN A 2 -6.88 3.76 -14.02
CA GLN A 2 -7.07 4.13 -12.60
C GLN A 2 -6.31 3.21 -11.62
N ARG A 3 -6.31 1.91 -11.86
CA ARG A 3 -5.63 0.91 -11.03
C ARG A 3 -4.11 1.04 -11.08
N SER A 4 -3.56 1.21 -12.27
CA SER A 4 -2.11 1.42 -12.47
C SER A 4 -1.65 2.74 -11.85
N SER A 5 -2.40 3.83 -12.08
CA SER A 5 -2.09 5.14 -11.49
C SER A 5 -2.09 5.11 -9.96
N SER A 6 -2.99 4.31 -9.33
CA SER A 6 -3.01 4.22 -7.87
C SER A 6 -1.75 3.55 -7.32
N LEU A 7 -1.21 2.51 -7.97
CA LEU A 7 0.02 1.86 -7.52
C LEU A 7 1.24 2.80 -7.61
N PHE A 8 1.36 3.56 -8.70
CA PHE A 8 2.44 4.56 -8.82
C PHE A 8 2.31 5.67 -7.77
N LEU A 9 1.08 6.14 -7.51
CA LEU A 9 0.86 7.22 -6.55
C LEU A 9 1.17 6.79 -5.12
N VAL A 10 0.91 5.53 -4.74
CA VAL A 10 1.32 4.99 -3.43
C VAL A 10 2.83 5.15 -3.24
N LYS A 11 3.63 4.75 -4.24
CA LYS A 11 5.10 4.87 -4.16
C LYS A 11 5.53 6.32 -4.03
N THR A 12 4.96 7.22 -4.82
CA THR A 12 5.32 8.64 -4.80
C THR A 12 5.01 9.27 -3.45
N ILE A 13 3.81 9.03 -2.90
CA ILE A 13 3.42 9.55 -1.58
C ILE A 13 4.29 8.94 -0.49
N PHE A 14 4.51 7.64 -0.50
CA PHE A 14 5.38 6.94 0.46
C PHE A 14 6.81 7.50 0.43
N SER A 15 7.41 7.62 -0.75
CA SER A 15 8.77 8.15 -0.89
C SER A 15 8.87 9.61 -0.42
N ALA A 16 7.86 10.43 -0.72
CA ALA A 16 7.82 11.82 -0.25
C ALA A 16 7.68 11.90 1.28
N LEU A 17 6.77 11.11 1.86
CA LEU A 17 6.56 11.07 3.31
C LEU A 17 7.81 10.59 4.05
N ILE A 18 8.42 9.51 3.60
CA ILE A 18 9.66 8.99 4.20
C ILE A 18 10.79 9.99 4.03
N GLY A 19 10.99 10.57 2.85
CA GLY A 19 12.02 11.57 2.61
C GLY A 19 11.91 12.77 3.55
N VAL A 20 10.70 13.34 3.69
CA VAL A 20 10.45 14.43 4.62
C VAL A 20 10.69 13.99 6.07
N LEU A 21 10.22 12.83 6.44
CA LEU A 21 10.28 12.33 7.82
C LEU A 21 11.73 12.08 8.27
N PHE A 22 12.59 11.51 7.40
CA PHE A 22 13.99 11.27 7.71
C PHE A 22 14.87 12.54 7.75
N ILE A 23 14.35 13.70 7.30
CA ILE A 23 14.99 15.00 7.55
C ILE A 23 14.88 15.38 9.04
N PHE A 24 13.79 15.01 9.70
CA PHE A 24 13.52 15.36 11.11
C PHE A 24 13.91 14.27 12.11
N ILE A 25 14.00 13.02 11.66
CA ILE A 25 14.33 11.88 12.51
C ILE A 25 15.81 11.54 12.32
N ASN A 26 16.56 11.50 13.42
CA ASN A 26 18.00 11.22 13.41
C ASN A 26 18.29 9.71 13.39
N TYR A 27 17.61 8.97 12.50
CA TYR A 27 17.85 7.54 12.26
C TYR A 27 18.46 7.31 10.89
N THR A 28 19.26 6.24 10.78
CA THR A 28 19.79 5.82 9.47
C THR A 28 18.64 5.31 8.57
N TYR A 29 18.66 5.72 7.32
CA TYR A 29 17.64 5.31 6.35
C TYR A 29 17.63 3.77 6.19
N PRO A 30 16.48 3.10 6.38
CA PRO A 30 16.44 1.65 6.52
C PRO A 30 16.52 0.87 5.20
N PHE A 31 16.46 1.53 4.07
CA PHE A 31 16.46 0.83 2.78
C PHE A 31 17.73 1.05 1.99
N GLU A 32 18.24 -0.01 1.39
CA GLU A 32 19.19 0.07 0.30
C GLU A 32 18.49 0.28 -1.04
N PRO A 33 19.10 1.00 -2.02
CA PRO A 33 18.47 1.27 -3.32
C PRO A 33 18.05 0.00 -4.08
N ILE A 34 18.85 -1.07 -3.95
CA ILE A 34 18.56 -2.35 -4.59
C ILE A 34 17.30 -3.02 -4.03
N GLN A 35 17.06 -2.88 -2.73
CA GLN A 35 15.87 -3.40 -2.05
C GLN A 35 14.61 -2.66 -2.48
N GLN A 36 14.70 -1.33 -2.61
CA GLN A 36 13.60 -0.52 -3.13
C GLN A 36 13.26 -0.87 -4.58
N THR A 37 14.27 -1.25 -5.37
CA THR A 37 14.04 -1.71 -6.74
C THR A 37 13.27 -3.02 -6.76
N LEU A 38 13.62 -3.98 -5.91
CA LEU A 38 12.88 -5.26 -5.77
C LEU A 38 11.41 -5.02 -5.43
N ILE A 39 11.15 -4.26 -4.36
CA ILE A 39 9.78 -3.95 -3.92
C ILE A 39 9.01 -3.25 -5.03
N SER A 40 9.59 -2.18 -5.58
CA SER A 40 8.93 -1.37 -6.62
C SER A 40 8.62 -2.15 -7.88
N THR A 41 9.51 -3.02 -8.32
CA THR A 41 9.32 -3.83 -9.52
C THR A 41 8.17 -4.82 -9.33
N LEU A 42 8.15 -5.55 -8.21
CA LEU A 42 7.17 -6.60 -7.99
C LEU A 42 5.82 -6.11 -7.49
N THR A 43 5.77 -5.01 -6.71
CA THR A 43 4.49 -4.51 -6.18
C THR A 43 3.85 -3.42 -7.03
N ILE A 44 4.63 -2.75 -7.88
CA ILE A 44 4.16 -1.58 -8.65
C ILE A 44 4.43 -1.73 -10.14
N GLY A 45 5.69 -1.92 -10.55
CA GLY A 45 6.11 -1.87 -11.94
C GLY A 45 5.41 -2.92 -12.80
N VAL A 46 5.67 -4.20 -12.52
CA VAL A 46 5.09 -5.32 -13.26
C VAL A 46 3.56 -5.32 -13.19
N PRO A 47 2.92 -5.22 -11.99
CA PRO A 47 1.47 -5.21 -11.93
C PRO A 47 0.85 -4.00 -12.62
N SER A 48 1.44 -2.82 -12.52
CA SER A 48 0.92 -1.62 -13.21
C SER A 48 0.96 -1.78 -14.72
N PHE A 49 2.04 -2.36 -15.25
CA PHE A 49 2.19 -2.61 -16.68
C PHE A 49 1.14 -3.61 -17.18
N ILE A 50 0.99 -4.76 -16.51
CA ILE A 50 0.02 -5.78 -16.91
C ILE A 50 -1.42 -5.28 -16.77
N LEU A 51 -1.75 -4.57 -15.68
CA LEU A 51 -3.08 -3.98 -15.49
C LEU A 51 -3.37 -2.83 -16.47
N ALA A 52 -2.34 -2.15 -16.99
CA ALA A 52 -2.51 -1.13 -18.03
C ALA A 52 -2.84 -1.74 -19.40
N LEU A 53 -2.32 -2.93 -19.69
CA LEU A 53 -2.62 -3.70 -20.91
C LEU A 53 -4.01 -4.36 -20.87
N GLU A 54 -4.59 -4.53 -19.68
CA GLU A 54 -5.93 -5.07 -19.54
C GLU A 54 -6.97 -4.14 -20.16
N THR A 55 -7.65 -4.62 -21.20
CA THR A 55 -8.71 -3.86 -21.89
C THR A 55 -9.96 -3.78 -21.00
N ASN A 56 -10.06 -2.74 -20.20
CA ASN A 56 -11.23 -2.51 -19.36
C ASN A 56 -12.14 -1.47 -20.01
N ARG A 57 -13.37 -1.89 -20.37
CA ARG A 57 -14.42 -1.03 -20.95
C ARG A 57 -15.36 -0.43 -19.91
N ASP A 58 -15.09 -0.61 -18.62
CA ASP A 58 -15.92 -0.05 -17.56
C ASP A 58 -15.86 1.47 -17.58
N ARG A 59 -17.03 2.11 -17.69
CA ARG A 59 -17.17 3.56 -17.58
C ARG A 59 -16.79 3.99 -16.16
N LEU A 60 -15.83 4.89 -16.05
CA LEU A 60 -15.45 5.51 -14.79
C LEU A 60 -16.64 6.26 -14.19
N LYS A 61 -17.26 5.67 -13.18
CA LYS A 61 -18.30 6.33 -12.38
C LYS A 61 -17.63 7.12 -11.26
N GLY A 62 -17.76 8.46 -11.30
CA GLY A 62 -17.28 9.34 -10.24
C GLY A 62 -15.99 10.11 -10.56
N LYS A 63 -15.48 10.83 -9.56
CA LYS A 63 -14.25 11.64 -9.69
C LYS A 63 -13.03 10.72 -9.64
N PHE A 64 -12.37 10.52 -10.78
CA PHE A 64 -11.18 9.67 -10.94
C PHE A 64 -10.12 9.90 -9.84
N ILE A 65 -9.74 11.17 -9.64
CA ILE A 65 -8.69 11.54 -8.67
C ILE A 65 -9.07 11.15 -7.25
N LEU A 66 -10.33 11.34 -6.86
CA LEU A 66 -10.79 11.03 -5.50
C LEU A 66 -10.73 9.53 -5.20
N ASN A 67 -11.08 8.70 -6.18
CA ASN A 67 -11.00 7.24 -6.06
C ASN A 67 -9.54 6.76 -5.97
N VAL A 68 -8.64 7.37 -6.76
CA VAL A 68 -7.21 7.06 -6.71
C VAL A 68 -6.64 7.44 -5.34
N ILE A 69 -6.90 8.64 -4.85
CA ILE A 69 -6.45 9.13 -3.54
C ILE A 69 -6.97 8.22 -2.41
N ARG A 70 -8.25 7.86 -2.44
CA ARG A 70 -8.86 6.93 -1.48
C ARG A 70 -8.13 5.58 -1.39
N MET A 71 -7.61 5.10 -2.50
CA MET A 71 -6.87 3.84 -2.53
C MET A 71 -5.42 3.99 -2.07
N CYS A 72 -4.77 5.13 -2.38
CA CYS A 72 -3.34 5.33 -2.17
C CYS A 72 -2.97 5.76 -0.76
N ILE A 73 -3.74 6.68 -0.16
CA ILE A 73 -3.43 7.26 1.15
C ILE A 73 -3.29 6.20 2.23
N PRO A 74 -4.21 5.23 2.41
CA PRO A 74 -4.09 4.23 3.45
C PRO A 74 -2.82 3.39 3.33
N ALA A 75 -2.47 2.98 2.11
CA ALA A 75 -1.29 2.17 1.88
C ALA A 75 0.00 2.96 2.17
N ALA A 76 0.12 4.19 1.65
CA ALA A 76 1.30 5.02 1.85
C ALA A 76 1.50 5.39 3.33
N LEU A 77 0.43 5.75 4.05
CA LEU A 77 0.49 6.04 5.48
C LEU A 77 0.86 4.80 6.29
N THR A 78 0.32 3.63 5.94
CA THR A 78 0.65 2.38 6.63
C THR A 78 2.11 2.00 6.42
N MET A 79 2.63 2.12 5.19
CA MET A 79 4.06 1.88 4.92
C MET A 79 4.94 2.82 5.76
N THR A 80 4.61 4.12 5.79
CA THR A 80 5.36 5.10 6.57
C THR A 80 5.29 4.81 8.06
N ALA A 81 4.10 4.52 8.60
CA ALA A 81 3.92 4.19 10.01
C ALA A 81 4.68 2.94 10.43
N ASN A 82 4.71 1.91 9.57
CA ASN A 82 5.50 0.69 9.81
C ASN A 82 7.00 0.99 9.90
N ILE A 83 7.53 1.84 9.03
CA ILE A 83 8.95 2.21 9.08
C ILE A 83 9.28 3.01 10.33
N VAL A 84 8.45 3.97 10.70
CA VAL A 84 8.62 4.73 11.95
C VAL A 84 8.58 3.82 13.18
N ALA A 85 7.62 2.92 13.25
CA ALA A 85 7.50 1.96 14.33
C ALA A 85 8.70 1.01 14.38
N LEU A 86 9.20 0.56 13.22
CA LEU A 86 10.40 -0.28 13.13
C LEU A 86 11.65 0.49 13.62
N CYS A 87 11.83 1.75 13.23
CA CYS A 87 12.92 2.59 13.73
C CYS A 87 12.85 2.73 15.25
N ALA A 88 11.66 2.97 15.81
CA ALA A 88 11.49 3.08 17.27
C ALA A 88 11.78 1.77 18.02
N LEU A 89 11.53 0.63 17.37
CA LEU A 89 11.80 -0.71 17.95
C LEU A 89 13.25 -1.16 17.74
N SER A 90 13.97 -0.58 16.79
CA SER A 90 15.33 -1.02 16.45
C SER A 90 16.31 -0.87 17.61
N GLU A 91 16.24 0.25 18.36
CA GLU A 91 17.12 0.49 19.52
C GLU A 91 16.84 -0.45 20.70
N PRO A 92 15.56 -0.59 21.20
CA PRO A 92 15.26 -1.46 22.32
C PRO A 92 15.62 -2.94 22.07
N PHE A 93 15.51 -3.37 20.82
CA PHE A 93 15.80 -4.76 20.45
C PHE A 93 17.22 -4.98 19.94
N GLY A 94 18.07 -3.93 19.88
CA GLY A 94 19.45 -4.01 19.44
C GLY A 94 19.61 -4.54 18.01
N LEU A 95 18.65 -4.18 17.10
CA LEU A 95 18.69 -4.62 15.71
C LEU A 95 19.89 -4.00 14.99
N THR A 96 20.62 -4.82 14.26
CA THR A 96 21.64 -4.34 13.34
C THR A 96 21.01 -3.68 12.12
N HIS A 97 21.76 -2.80 11.44
CA HIS A 97 21.24 -2.13 10.24
C HIS A 97 20.75 -3.11 9.15
N PRO A 98 21.44 -4.22 8.83
CA PRO A 98 20.95 -5.19 7.85
C PRO A 98 19.66 -5.91 8.28
N GLU A 99 19.49 -6.19 9.57
CA GLU A 99 18.27 -6.80 10.11
C GLU A 99 17.09 -5.84 10.03
N MET A 100 17.30 -4.56 10.42
CA MET A 100 16.30 -3.50 10.30
C MET A 100 15.89 -3.31 8.83
N SER A 101 16.85 -3.29 7.92
CA SER A 101 16.64 -3.17 6.49
C SER A 101 15.79 -4.33 5.94
N THR A 102 16.11 -5.56 6.32
CA THR A 102 15.35 -6.75 5.91
C THR A 102 13.90 -6.71 6.41
N LEU A 103 13.69 -6.33 7.68
CA LEU A 103 12.35 -6.16 8.24
C LEU A 103 11.56 -5.06 7.53
N ALA A 104 12.22 -3.93 7.21
CA ALA A 104 11.62 -2.83 6.45
C ALA A 104 11.15 -3.29 5.06
N VAL A 105 11.95 -4.09 4.36
CA VAL A 105 11.61 -4.68 3.06
C VAL A 105 10.37 -5.57 3.17
N VAL A 106 10.36 -6.49 4.13
CA VAL A 106 9.23 -7.43 4.31
C VAL A 106 7.93 -6.69 4.65
N LEU A 107 7.98 -5.72 5.58
CA LEU A 107 6.81 -4.93 5.98
C LEU A 107 6.26 -4.07 4.83
N THR A 108 7.16 -3.44 4.08
CA THR A 108 6.77 -2.61 2.94
C THR A 108 6.22 -3.46 1.80
N ALA A 109 6.85 -4.61 1.52
CA ALA A 109 6.35 -5.57 0.54
C ALA A 109 4.97 -6.11 0.94
N PHE A 110 4.78 -6.51 2.21
CA PHE A 110 3.49 -6.96 2.73
C PHE A 110 2.37 -5.93 2.50
N THR A 111 2.64 -4.67 2.85
CA THR A 111 1.66 -3.58 2.64
C THR A 111 1.42 -3.35 1.14
N GLY A 112 2.47 -3.41 0.32
CA GLY A 112 2.38 -3.31 -1.14
C GLY A 112 1.55 -4.43 -1.76
N PHE A 113 1.75 -5.68 -1.35
CA PHE A 113 0.93 -6.82 -1.79
C PHE A 113 -0.50 -6.74 -1.29
N THR A 114 -0.74 -6.25 -0.08
CA THR A 114 -2.11 -6.01 0.43
C THR A 114 -2.83 -4.96 -0.42
N MET A 115 -2.13 -3.90 -0.81
CA MET A 115 -2.68 -2.91 -1.75
C MET A 115 -2.92 -3.50 -3.14
N LEU A 116 -1.98 -4.30 -3.65
CA LEU A 116 -2.12 -4.99 -4.95
C LEU A 116 -3.31 -5.95 -4.93
N PHE A 117 -3.51 -6.72 -3.85
CA PHE A 117 -4.69 -7.56 -3.66
C PHE A 117 -5.98 -6.76 -3.81
N LYS A 118 -6.05 -5.61 -3.15
CA LYS A 118 -7.22 -4.71 -3.22
C LYS A 118 -7.44 -4.15 -4.63
N VAL A 119 -6.38 -3.80 -5.33
CA VAL A 119 -6.44 -3.30 -6.72
C VAL A 119 -6.86 -4.41 -7.70
N CYS A 120 -6.45 -5.66 -7.46
CA CYS A 120 -6.85 -6.83 -8.27
C CYS A 120 -8.29 -7.27 -8.03
N THR A 121 -8.91 -6.89 -6.92
CA THR A 121 -10.32 -7.23 -6.63
C THR A 121 -11.29 -6.40 -7.53
N PRO A 122 -12.34 -7.01 -8.15
CA PRO A 122 -12.65 -8.44 -8.19
C PRO A 122 -11.66 -9.22 -9.04
N PHE A 123 -11.31 -10.43 -8.56
CA PHE A 123 -10.34 -11.28 -9.26
C PHE A 123 -10.91 -11.79 -10.57
N ASN A 124 -10.10 -11.67 -11.61
CA ASN A 124 -10.26 -12.35 -12.87
C ASN A 124 -9.09 -13.33 -13.06
N GLY A 125 -9.16 -14.29 -13.95
CA GLY A 125 -8.08 -15.27 -14.16
C GLY A 125 -6.69 -14.62 -14.29
N LEU A 126 -6.58 -13.56 -15.11
CA LEU A 126 -5.33 -12.81 -15.31
C LEU A 126 -4.85 -12.12 -14.02
N ARG A 127 -5.76 -11.47 -13.27
CA ARG A 127 -5.41 -10.77 -12.03
C ARG A 127 -5.04 -11.72 -10.90
N GLY A 128 -5.69 -12.88 -10.84
CA GLY A 128 -5.32 -13.95 -9.89
C GLY A 128 -3.94 -14.49 -10.20
N PHE A 129 -3.66 -14.83 -11.46
CA PHE A 129 -2.34 -15.28 -11.89
C PHE A 129 -1.25 -14.22 -11.62
N LEU A 130 -1.54 -12.96 -11.90
CA LEU A 130 -0.64 -11.84 -11.63
C LEU A 130 -0.30 -11.74 -10.15
N PHE A 131 -1.30 -11.72 -9.27
CA PHE A 131 -1.10 -11.58 -7.83
C PHE A 131 -0.28 -12.74 -7.25
N TRP A 132 -0.70 -13.97 -7.51
CA TRP A 132 -0.01 -15.16 -7.00
C TRP A 132 1.36 -15.35 -7.61
N GLY A 133 1.52 -15.05 -8.91
CA GLY A 133 2.81 -15.12 -9.60
C GLY A 133 3.83 -14.12 -9.02
N LEU A 134 3.42 -12.87 -8.77
CA LEU A 134 4.30 -11.87 -8.18
C LEU A 134 4.62 -12.14 -6.71
N LEU A 135 3.66 -12.64 -5.95
CA LEU A 135 3.90 -13.06 -4.56
C LEU A 135 4.91 -14.20 -4.51
N THR A 136 4.75 -15.21 -5.36
CA THR A 136 5.71 -16.33 -5.48
C THR A 136 7.08 -15.81 -5.92
N ALA A 137 7.13 -14.92 -6.92
CA ALA A 137 8.38 -14.32 -7.38
C ALA A 137 9.09 -13.54 -6.26
N PHE A 138 8.36 -12.82 -5.40
CA PHE A 138 8.94 -12.13 -4.26
C PHE A 138 9.54 -13.12 -3.24
N VAL A 139 8.80 -14.17 -2.89
CA VAL A 139 9.29 -15.21 -1.97
C VAL A 139 10.53 -15.91 -2.53
N LEU A 140 10.53 -16.26 -3.82
CA LEU A 140 11.69 -16.87 -4.48
C LEU A 140 12.89 -15.91 -4.51
N ALA A 141 12.66 -14.63 -4.82
CA ALA A 141 13.71 -13.61 -4.80
C ALA A 141 14.30 -13.46 -3.39
N PHE A 142 13.47 -13.47 -2.36
CA PHE A 142 13.91 -13.40 -0.97
C PHE A 142 14.75 -14.62 -0.57
N LEU A 143 14.30 -15.83 -0.92
CA LEU A 143 14.97 -17.07 -0.52
C LEU A 143 16.27 -17.36 -1.30
N PHE A 144 16.25 -17.17 -2.62
CA PHE A 144 17.38 -17.56 -3.49
C PHE A 144 18.34 -16.41 -3.80
N PHE A 145 17.84 -15.18 -3.82
CA PHE A 145 18.61 -14.00 -4.18
C PHE A 145 18.76 -13.00 -3.01
N GLY A 146 18.50 -13.44 -1.76
CA GLY A 146 18.62 -12.59 -0.58
C GLY A 146 19.99 -11.92 -0.47
N TRP A 147 21.09 -12.65 -0.75
CA TRP A 147 22.44 -12.10 -0.75
C TRP A 147 22.64 -10.97 -1.79
N PHE A 148 21.99 -11.07 -2.97
CA PHE A 148 22.07 -10.05 -4.01
C PHE A 148 21.33 -8.76 -3.63
N PHE A 149 20.24 -8.89 -2.89
CA PHE A 149 19.44 -7.77 -2.40
C PHE A 149 19.88 -7.29 -0.99
N SER A 150 21.03 -7.70 -0.52
CA SER A 150 21.54 -7.37 0.85
C SER A 150 20.52 -7.70 1.95
N LEU A 151 19.75 -8.79 1.79
CA LEU A 151 18.79 -9.26 2.77
C LEU A 151 19.44 -10.31 3.68
N THR A 152 19.25 -10.16 4.99
CA THR A 152 19.70 -11.13 5.97
C THR A 152 18.68 -12.26 6.16
N THR A 153 19.15 -13.42 6.58
CA THR A 153 18.25 -14.53 6.96
C THR A 153 17.42 -14.12 8.18
N LEU A 154 16.12 -14.42 8.13
CA LEU A 154 15.22 -14.12 9.24
C LEU A 154 15.59 -14.97 10.46
N THR A 155 16.06 -14.32 11.51
CA THR A 155 16.35 -14.94 12.81
C THR A 155 15.09 -14.97 13.68
N LEU A 156 15.11 -15.82 14.72
CA LEU A 156 13.97 -15.93 15.64
C LEU A 156 13.60 -14.59 16.31
N PRO A 157 14.54 -13.76 16.78
CA PRO A 157 14.21 -12.41 17.28
C PRO A 157 13.54 -11.52 16.25
N MET A 158 13.99 -11.57 15.00
CA MET A 158 13.36 -10.79 13.91
C MET A 158 11.92 -11.23 13.67
N LEU A 159 11.62 -12.53 13.73
CA LEU A 159 10.25 -13.05 13.58
C LEU A 159 9.35 -12.61 14.74
N MET A 160 9.88 -12.53 15.97
CA MET A 160 9.13 -12.03 17.13
C MET A 160 8.70 -10.56 16.97
N ILE A 161 9.51 -9.75 16.29
CA ILE A 161 9.18 -8.36 15.98
C ILE A 161 8.26 -8.28 14.75
N LEU A 162 8.53 -9.10 13.73
CA LEU A 162 7.80 -9.08 12.47
C LEU A 162 6.33 -9.44 12.66
N ALA A 163 6.02 -10.47 13.44
CA ALA A 163 4.66 -10.95 13.62
C ALA A 163 3.70 -9.87 14.17
N PRO A 164 4.00 -9.19 15.31
CA PRO A 164 3.13 -8.11 15.79
C PRO A 164 3.09 -6.91 14.85
N MET A 165 4.19 -6.61 14.13
CA MET A 165 4.21 -5.53 13.17
C MET A 165 3.34 -5.81 11.93
N LEU A 166 3.23 -7.04 11.47
CA LEU A 166 2.29 -7.43 10.41
C LEU A 166 0.83 -7.26 10.85
N VAL A 167 0.53 -7.62 12.11
CA VAL A 167 -0.80 -7.37 12.70
C VAL A 167 -1.06 -5.87 12.80
N PHE A 168 -0.10 -5.10 13.31
CA PHE A 168 -0.19 -3.64 13.36
C PHE A 168 -0.43 -3.05 11.97
N ALA A 169 0.31 -3.47 10.95
CA ALA A 169 0.16 -3.02 9.58
C ALA A 169 -1.26 -3.25 9.03
N THR A 170 -1.83 -4.43 9.27
CA THR A 170 -3.18 -4.75 8.82
C THR A 170 -4.25 -3.93 9.54
N VAL A 171 -4.17 -3.85 10.86
CA VAL A 171 -5.12 -3.08 11.69
C VAL A 171 -5.03 -1.59 11.35
N PHE A 172 -3.82 -1.04 11.26
CA PHE A 172 -3.60 0.36 10.92
C PHE A 172 -4.12 0.69 9.52
N MET A 173 -3.86 -0.17 8.53
CA MET A 173 -4.37 0.01 7.17
C MET A 173 -5.90 0.01 7.13
N LEU A 174 -6.56 -0.89 7.87
CA LEU A 174 -8.03 -0.93 7.96
C LEU A 174 -8.58 0.31 8.66
N ALA A 175 -7.95 0.77 9.73
CA ALA A 175 -8.34 1.98 10.45
C ALA A 175 -8.25 3.23 9.55
N VAL A 176 -7.13 3.39 8.82
CA VAL A 176 -6.96 4.53 7.90
C VAL A 176 -7.94 4.44 6.73
N LEU A 177 -8.22 3.24 6.21
CA LEU A 177 -9.25 3.03 5.20
C LEU A 177 -10.62 3.52 5.69
N HIS A 178 -10.99 3.12 6.90
CA HIS A 178 -12.27 3.52 7.48
C HIS A 178 -12.37 5.03 7.68
N LEU A 179 -11.29 5.66 8.16
CA LEU A 179 -11.19 7.12 8.30
C LEU A 179 -11.35 7.84 6.94
N VAL A 180 -10.62 7.40 5.93
CA VAL A 180 -10.68 7.99 4.58
C VAL A 180 -12.09 7.84 4.00
N ASP A 181 -12.71 6.67 4.16
CA ASP A 181 -14.07 6.41 3.72
C ASP A 181 -15.08 7.32 4.42
N HIS A 182 -14.95 7.50 5.72
CA HIS A 182 -15.82 8.38 6.52
C HIS A 182 -15.67 9.85 6.10
N VAL A 183 -14.45 10.33 5.90
CA VAL A 183 -14.18 11.71 5.47
C VAL A 183 -14.73 11.96 4.07
N ILE A 184 -14.56 11.02 3.14
CA ILE A 184 -15.07 11.16 1.77
C ILE A 184 -16.60 11.07 1.74
N ALA A 185 -17.21 10.17 2.51
CA ALA A 185 -18.65 10.06 2.62
C ALA A 185 -19.28 11.35 3.18
N ASN A 186 -18.64 11.95 4.17
CA ASN A 186 -19.11 13.20 4.79
C ASN A 186 -18.99 14.42 3.84
N ARG A 187 -18.02 14.40 2.91
CA ARG A 187 -17.89 15.42 1.87
C ARG A 187 -18.84 15.20 0.66
N GLN A 188 -19.37 14.00 0.50
CA GLN A 188 -20.33 13.65 -0.56
C GLN A 188 -21.77 13.66 -0.10
N SER A 189 -22.08 14.09 1.13
CA SER A 189 -23.45 14.39 1.51
C SER A 189 -23.99 15.45 0.54
N PRO A 190 -24.99 15.12 -0.30
CA PRO A 190 -25.45 16.04 -1.32
C PRO A 190 -26.09 17.24 -0.63
N VAL A 191 -25.59 18.43 -0.92
CA VAL A 191 -26.32 19.69 -0.71
C VAL A 191 -27.49 19.72 -1.71
N TYR A 192 -28.33 18.70 -1.65
CA TYR A 192 -29.64 18.74 -2.26
C TYR A 192 -30.68 18.71 -1.14
N PRO A 193 -31.35 19.84 -0.89
CA PRO A 193 -32.45 19.85 0.06
C PRO A 193 -33.52 18.87 -0.44
N LYS A 194 -33.87 17.89 0.40
CA LYS A 194 -34.98 16.93 0.17
C LYS A 194 -36.34 17.56 -0.16
N LYS A 195 -36.42 18.90 -0.23
CA LYS A 195 -37.62 19.68 -0.52
C LYS A 195 -38.05 19.68 -1.99
N LEU A 196 -37.18 19.35 -2.94
CA LEU A 196 -37.55 19.43 -4.38
C LEU A 196 -38.21 18.15 -4.93
N TRP A 197 -38.04 17.03 -4.23
CA TRP A 197 -38.64 15.75 -4.67
C TRP A 197 -40.15 15.66 -4.39
N ARG A 198 -40.65 16.36 -3.36
CA ARG A 198 -42.06 16.39 -3.01
C ARG A 198 -42.94 17.24 -3.94
N ARG A 199 -42.37 18.21 -4.70
CA ARG A 199 -43.15 19.07 -5.59
C ARG A 199 -43.44 18.45 -6.96
N LYS A 200 -42.74 17.39 -7.36
CA LYS A 200 -42.94 16.77 -8.69
C LYS A 200 -44.02 15.68 -8.72
N HIS A 201 -44.52 15.25 -7.59
CA HIS A 201 -45.55 14.20 -7.48
C HIS A 201 -46.87 14.69 -6.91
N SER A 202 -47.02 15.97 -6.56
CA SER A 202 -48.33 16.54 -6.13
C SER A 202 -49.06 17.35 -7.21
N GLY A 203 -48.59 17.31 -8.41
CA GLY A 203 -49.18 18.07 -9.54
C GLY A 203 -49.89 17.23 -10.61
N GLN A 204 -50.14 15.94 -10.34
CA GLN A 204 -50.98 15.09 -11.20
C GLN A 204 -52.08 14.47 -10.35
N LYS A 205 -53.13 15.25 -10.17
CA LYS A 205 -54.50 14.80 -9.95
C LYS A 205 -55.41 15.73 -10.70
#